data_9551af203faade874667fd13c9a2af30
#
_entry.id   9551af203faade874667fd13c9a2af30
#
_cell.length_a   1.000
_cell.length_b   1.000
_cell.length_c   1.000
_cell.angle_alpha   90.00
_cell.angle_beta   90.00
_cell.angle_gamma   90.00
#
_symmetry.space_group_name_H-M   'P 1'
#
loop_
_entity.id
_entity.type
_entity.pdbx_description
1 polymer ?
#
loop_
_entity_poly.entity_id
_entity_poly.type
_entity_poly.pdbx_seq_one_letter_code
_entity_poly.pdbx_strand_id
1 'polypeptide(L)'
;MAVLSAGALLAGSPASAQSVPELGVVAMATASDPALVAAGAYGGLRTSLRTRVSAAALAGVSGSEAAWRGELLVHFLLNPTRRTGAGVYGAGGVAVVGGPVDQGYVVVTLGVEARPGAPSGWFVEAGVGGGARLAMGYRWRRLPAGWQGF
;
A
#
# COMPACT_ATOMS: atom_id res chain seq x y z
N MET A 1 -56.46 3.83 22.86
CA MET A 1 -55.31 2.95 23.14
C MET A 1 -54.65 2.61 21.81
N ALA A 2 -53.51 3.23 21.56
CA ALA A 2 -52.75 3.01 20.33
C ALA A 2 -51.61 2.04 20.61
N VAL A 3 -51.58 0.91 19.90
CA VAL A 3 -50.52 -0.07 19.98
C VAL A 3 -49.44 0.29 18.98
N LEU A 4 -48.31 0.74 19.46
CA LEU A 4 -47.11 0.95 18.66
C LEU A 4 -46.45 -0.41 18.41
N SER A 5 -46.52 -0.88 17.17
CA SER A 5 -45.72 -2.03 16.69
C SER A 5 -44.27 -1.57 16.45
N ALA A 6 -43.37 -2.04 17.28
CA ALA A 6 -41.94 -1.86 17.11
C ALA A 6 -41.49 -2.70 15.91
N GLY A 7 -41.07 -2.02 14.82
CA GLY A 7 -40.42 -2.65 13.67
C GLY A 7 -39.05 -3.17 14.07
N ALA A 8 -38.85 -4.48 13.95
CA ALA A 8 -37.55 -5.12 14.09
C ALA A 8 -36.65 -4.66 12.93
N LEU A 9 -35.68 -3.80 13.25
CA LEU A 9 -34.54 -3.51 12.39
C LEU A 9 -33.73 -4.80 12.22
N LEU A 10 -33.85 -5.41 11.05
CA LEU A 10 -32.96 -6.46 10.61
C LEU A 10 -31.55 -5.87 10.53
N ALA A 11 -30.79 -6.04 11.60
CA ALA A 11 -29.34 -5.86 11.58
C ALA A 11 -28.77 -6.93 10.64
N GLY A 12 -28.65 -6.59 9.37
CA GLY A 12 -27.85 -7.37 8.45
C GLY A 12 -26.45 -7.42 9.02
N SER A 13 -25.98 -8.61 9.39
CA SER A 13 -24.58 -8.83 9.75
C SER A 13 -23.73 -8.29 8.61
N PRO A 14 -22.78 -7.37 8.83
CA PRO A 14 -21.85 -6.97 7.80
C PRO A 14 -21.14 -8.24 7.37
N ALA A 15 -21.28 -8.63 6.09
CA ALA A 15 -20.45 -9.66 5.51
C ALA A 15 -19.02 -9.23 5.83
N SER A 16 -18.33 -10.01 6.66
CA SER A 16 -16.98 -9.70 7.11
C SER A 16 -16.11 -9.66 5.85
N ALA A 17 -15.85 -8.47 5.33
CA ALA A 17 -14.88 -8.29 4.26
C ALA A 17 -13.56 -8.81 4.82
N GLN A 18 -13.13 -9.98 4.35
CA GLN A 18 -11.91 -10.63 4.83
C GLN A 18 -10.74 -9.76 4.40
N SER A 19 -10.26 -8.93 5.31
CA SER A 19 -9.07 -8.12 5.07
C SER A 19 -7.83 -9.01 4.99
N VAL A 20 -6.97 -8.78 4.00
CA VAL A 20 -5.71 -9.50 3.82
C VAL A 20 -4.56 -8.62 4.31
N PRO A 21 -3.96 -8.93 5.47
CA PRO A 21 -2.78 -8.23 5.93
C PRO A 21 -1.57 -8.58 5.07
N GLU A 22 -0.76 -7.56 4.80
CA GLU A 22 0.48 -7.64 4.03
C GLU A 22 1.63 -7.02 4.84
N LEU A 23 2.79 -7.64 4.81
CA LEU A 23 4.04 -7.11 5.33
C LEU A 23 5.12 -7.21 4.26
N GLY A 24 6.13 -6.38 4.32
CA GLY A 24 7.21 -6.44 3.35
C GLY A 24 8.37 -5.53 3.65
N VAL A 25 9.31 -5.57 2.73
CA VAL A 25 10.47 -4.69 2.69
C VAL A 25 10.45 -3.89 1.39
N VAL A 26 10.94 -2.67 1.45
CA VAL A 26 10.96 -1.76 0.31
C VAL A 26 12.26 -0.97 0.29
N ALA A 27 12.82 -0.79 -0.89
CA ALA A 27 13.89 0.15 -1.19
C ALA A 27 13.37 1.17 -2.19
N MET A 28 13.84 2.40 -2.08
CA MET A 28 13.35 3.53 -2.85
C MET A 28 14.46 4.51 -3.18
N ALA A 29 14.36 5.10 -4.36
CA ALA A 29 15.11 6.28 -4.75
C ALA A 29 14.14 7.37 -5.23
N THR A 30 14.40 8.62 -4.83
CA THR A 30 13.67 9.79 -5.32
C THR A 30 14.69 10.77 -5.91
N ALA A 31 14.47 11.16 -7.16
CA ALA A 31 15.25 12.19 -7.83
C ALA A 31 14.77 13.57 -7.37
N SER A 32 15.19 13.96 -6.18
CA SER A 32 15.03 15.29 -5.57
C SER A 32 16.40 15.96 -5.50
N ASP A 33 16.44 17.19 -5.04
CA ASP A 33 17.71 17.89 -4.78
C ASP A 33 17.78 18.26 -3.28
N PRO A 34 18.61 17.58 -2.49
CA PRO A 34 19.43 16.39 -2.81
C PRO A 34 18.61 15.11 -3.02
N ALA A 35 19.15 14.17 -3.79
CA ALA A 35 18.48 12.89 -4.05
C ALA A 35 18.37 12.05 -2.76
N LEU A 36 17.23 11.37 -2.59
CA LEU A 36 16.97 10.49 -1.45
C LEU A 36 17.08 9.02 -1.89
N VAL A 37 17.86 8.24 -1.15
CA VAL A 37 17.89 6.78 -1.26
C VAL A 37 17.59 6.20 0.12
N ALA A 38 16.59 5.35 0.21
CA ALA A 38 16.13 4.81 1.49
C ALA A 38 15.61 3.38 1.35
N ALA A 39 15.65 2.63 2.44
CA ALA A 39 15.06 1.31 2.53
C ALA A 39 14.34 1.14 3.88
N GLY A 40 13.38 0.24 3.93
CA GLY A 40 12.63 0.05 5.15
C GLY A 40 11.56 -1.01 5.09
N ALA A 41 10.60 -0.90 6.00
CA ALA A 41 9.49 -1.82 6.16
C ALA A 41 8.20 -1.24 5.54
N TYR A 42 7.37 -2.15 5.11
CA TYR A 42 6.07 -1.90 4.52
C TYR A 42 5.02 -2.74 5.25
N GLY A 43 3.89 -2.13 5.58
CA GLY A 43 2.70 -2.80 6.08
C GLY A 43 1.49 -2.40 5.25
N GLY A 44 0.61 -3.34 4.95
CA GLY A 44 -0.58 -3.09 4.16
C GLY A 44 -1.77 -3.93 4.59
N LEU A 45 -2.94 -3.48 4.20
CA LEU A 45 -4.20 -4.16 4.42
C LEU A 45 -5.05 -4.05 3.16
N ARG A 46 -5.41 -5.19 2.56
CA ARG A 46 -6.45 -5.20 1.54
C ARG A 46 -7.80 -5.09 2.21
N THR A 47 -8.46 -3.98 1.98
CA THR A 47 -9.79 -3.68 2.52
C THR A 47 -10.91 -4.14 1.60
N SER A 48 -10.59 -4.38 0.34
CA SER A 48 -11.49 -4.96 -0.67
C SER A 48 -10.70 -5.72 -1.72
N LEU A 49 -11.40 -6.34 -2.68
CA LEU A 49 -10.75 -7.05 -3.78
C LEU A 49 -9.72 -6.18 -4.52
N ARG A 50 -10.05 -4.92 -4.75
CA ARG A 50 -9.25 -4.01 -5.57
C ARG A 50 -8.56 -2.90 -4.79
N THR A 51 -8.85 -2.75 -3.50
CA THR A 51 -8.32 -1.66 -2.69
C THR A 51 -7.38 -2.17 -1.62
N ARG A 52 -6.22 -1.55 -1.52
CA ARG A 52 -5.23 -1.79 -0.47
C ARG A 52 -4.81 -0.45 0.12
N VAL A 53 -4.75 -0.37 1.44
CA VAL A 53 -4.13 0.75 2.16
C VAL A 53 -2.79 0.28 2.69
N SER A 54 -1.76 1.08 2.59
CA SER A 54 -0.42 0.74 3.06
C SER A 54 0.27 1.89 3.74
N ALA A 55 1.13 1.55 4.69
CA ALA A 55 2.08 2.44 5.32
C ALA A 55 3.49 1.89 5.15
N ALA A 56 4.46 2.76 4.90
CA ALA A 56 5.87 2.42 4.84
C ALA A 56 6.69 3.38 5.68
N ALA A 57 7.72 2.86 6.31
CA ALA A 57 8.73 3.64 7.04
C ALA A 57 10.11 3.24 6.53
N LEU A 58 10.85 4.21 6.03
CA LEU A 58 12.16 4.03 5.41
C LEU A 58 13.18 4.94 6.07
N ALA A 59 14.41 4.44 6.14
CA ALA A 59 15.58 5.22 6.55
C ALA A 59 16.65 5.12 5.47
N GLY A 60 17.42 6.17 5.33
CA GLY A 60 18.44 6.24 4.28
C GLY A 60 19.24 7.52 4.33
N VAL A 61 19.61 7.99 3.17
CA VAL A 61 20.42 9.21 3.02
C VAL A 61 19.81 10.14 1.97
N SER A 62 19.90 11.43 2.24
CA SER A 62 19.58 12.50 1.29
C SER A 62 20.85 13.31 1.06
N GLY A 63 21.44 13.19 -0.13
CA GLY A 63 22.81 13.63 -0.35
C GLY A 63 23.80 12.85 0.51
N SER A 64 24.45 13.52 1.47
CA SER A 64 25.38 12.91 2.44
C SER A 64 24.83 12.82 3.87
N GLU A 65 23.58 13.24 4.10
CA GLU A 65 22.99 13.31 5.42
C GLU A 65 21.95 12.21 5.64
N ALA A 66 21.81 11.76 6.91
CA ALA A 66 20.80 10.80 7.28
C ALA A 66 19.40 11.39 7.05
N ALA A 67 18.51 10.59 6.47
CA ALA A 67 17.14 10.97 6.19
C ALA A 67 16.18 9.79 6.46
N TRP A 68 14.92 10.12 6.68
CA TRP A 68 13.85 9.13 6.78
C TRP A 68 12.66 9.56 5.92
N ARG A 69 11.84 8.59 5.57
CA ARG A 69 10.60 8.82 4.83
C ARG A 69 9.49 7.93 5.35
N GLY A 70 8.33 8.53 5.63
CA GLY A 70 7.08 7.84 5.90
C GLY A 70 6.12 8.01 4.74
N GLU A 71 5.41 6.97 4.33
CA GLU A 71 4.38 7.01 3.28
C GLU A 71 3.09 6.38 3.76
N LEU A 72 1.96 6.96 3.36
CA LEU A 72 0.63 6.38 3.50
C LEU A 72 -0.05 6.42 2.14
N LEU A 73 -0.34 5.25 1.57
CA LEU A 73 -0.85 5.11 0.21
C LEU A 73 -2.14 4.27 0.17
N VAL A 74 -3.02 4.65 -0.74
CA VAL A 74 -4.16 3.83 -1.17
C VAL A 74 -3.87 3.32 -2.57
N HIS A 75 -3.94 2.01 -2.75
CA HIS A 75 -3.67 1.33 -4.02
C HIS A 75 -4.97 0.83 -4.63
N PHE A 76 -5.08 0.94 -5.94
CA PHE A 76 -6.13 0.36 -6.74
C PHE A 76 -5.54 -0.73 -7.65
N LEU A 77 -5.93 -1.99 -7.40
CA LEU A 77 -5.41 -3.16 -8.07
C LEU A 77 -6.28 -3.53 -9.28
N LEU A 78 -5.67 -3.69 -10.43
CA LEU A 78 -6.39 -4.07 -11.66
C LEU A 78 -6.58 -5.59 -11.77
N ASN A 79 -5.62 -6.39 -11.33
CA ASN A 79 -5.62 -7.84 -11.44
C ASN A 79 -5.36 -8.52 -10.08
N PRO A 80 -6.19 -8.29 -9.04
CA PRO A 80 -5.86 -8.64 -7.64
C PRO A 80 -5.82 -10.13 -7.34
N THR A 81 -6.52 -10.96 -8.12
CA THR A 81 -6.64 -12.41 -7.90
C THR A 81 -5.65 -13.24 -8.69
N ARG A 82 -4.83 -12.61 -9.56
CA ARG A 82 -3.89 -13.31 -10.43
C ARG A 82 -2.84 -14.04 -9.61
N ARG A 83 -2.79 -15.38 -9.73
CA ARG A 83 -1.84 -16.24 -9.01
C ARG A 83 -0.53 -16.48 -9.76
N THR A 84 -0.54 -16.23 -11.07
CA THR A 84 0.62 -16.35 -11.97
C THR A 84 0.80 -15.08 -12.76
N GLY A 85 2.04 -14.76 -13.12
CA GLY A 85 2.38 -13.56 -13.86
C GLY A 85 2.29 -12.29 -13.01
N ALA A 86 2.19 -11.15 -13.65
CA ALA A 86 2.20 -9.84 -13.03
C ALA A 86 0.81 -9.19 -13.01
N GLY A 87 0.53 -8.43 -11.97
CA GLY A 87 -0.62 -7.54 -11.86
C GLY A 87 -0.18 -6.08 -11.83
N VAL A 88 -0.99 -5.20 -12.37
CA VAL A 88 -0.76 -3.75 -12.40
C VAL A 88 -1.64 -3.08 -11.36
N TYR A 89 -1.14 -2.02 -10.75
CA TYR A 89 -1.90 -1.18 -9.82
C TYR A 89 -1.47 0.29 -9.91
N GLY A 90 -2.38 1.18 -9.55
CA GLY A 90 -2.07 2.57 -9.27
C GLY A 90 -2.14 2.85 -7.78
N ALA A 91 -1.40 3.82 -7.29
CA ALA A 91 -1.51 4.27 -5.91
C ALA A 91 -1.40 5.78 -5.80
N GLY A 92 -2.07 6.31 -4.80
CA GLY A 92 -2.00 7.72 -4.41
C GLY A 92 -2.04 7.88 -2.91
N GLY A 93 -1.46 8.95 -2.42
CA GLY A 93 -1.44 9.25 -1.00
C GLY A 93 -0.48 10.37 -0.64
N VAL A 94 0.11 10.25 0.54
CA VAL A 94 0.99 11.27 1.10
C VAL A 94 2.28 10.65 1.63
N ALA A 95 3.33 11.45 1.61
CA ALA A 95 4.60 11.13 2.23
C ALA A 95 5.11 12.30 3.06
N VAL A 96 5.87 11.98 4.10
CA VAL A 96 6.65 12.93 4.87
C VAL A 96 8.11 12.50 4.83
N VAL A 97 8.99 13.45 4.65
CA VAL A 97 10.45 13.25 4.65
C VAL A 97 11.04 14.12 5.73
N GLY A 98 11.93 13.56 6.52
CA GLY A 98 12.70 14.29 7.52
C GLY A 98 14.20 14.00 7.40
N GLY A 99 15.00 14.95 7.84
CA GLY A 99 16.45 14.92 7.74
C GLY A 99 17.00 16.32 7.46
N PRO A 100 17.74 16.52 6.36
CA PRO A 100 18.22 17.86 5.99
C PRO A 100 17.10 18.87 5.76
N VAL A 101 15.97 18.39 5.28
CA VAL A 101 14.76 19.19 5.03
C VAL A 101 13.55 18.37 5.45
N ASP A 102 12.66 18.97 6.25
CA ASP A 102 11.39 18.37 6.63
C ASP A 102 10.30 18.83 5.66
N GLN A 103 9.73 17.89 4.91
CA GLN A 103 8.71 18.20 3.90
C GLN A 103 7.64 17.13 3.79
N GLY A 104 6.42 17.56 3.42
CA GLY A 104 5.32 16.70 3.04
C GLY A 104 5.08 16.73 1.52
N TYR A 105 4.71 15.59 0.95
CA TYR A 105 4.45 15.45 -0.47
C TYR A 105 3.17 14.66 -0.74
N VAL A 106 2.49 15.01 -1.82
CA VAL A 106 1.52 14.12 -2.46
C VAL A 106 2.28 13.11 -3.30
N VAL A 107 1.88 11.85 -3.22
CA VAL A 107 2.49 10.74 -3.95
C VAL A 107 1.48 10.17 -4.93
N VAL A 108 1.91 9.95 -6.16
CA VAL A 108 1.14 9.23 -7.19
C VAL A 108 2.08 8.26 -7.88
N THR A 109 1.71 6.98 -7.91
CA THR A 109 2.54 5.93 -8.50
C THR A 109 1.74 4.95 -9.34
N LEU A 110 2.43 4.34 -10.28
CA LEU A 110 2.01 3.12 -10.97
C LEU A 110 2.96 2.00 -10.58
N GLY A 111 2.43 0.81 -10.38
CA GLY A 111 3.21 -0.32 -9.96
C GLY A 111 2.84 -1.61 -10.66
N VAL A 112 3.78 -2.52 -10.63
CA VAL A 112 3.63 -3.90 -11.07
C VAL A 112 4.02 -4.81 -9.92
N GLU A 113 3.20 -5.81 -9.64
CA GLU A 113 3.50 -6.80 -8.62
C GLU A 113 3.41 -8.22 -9.19
N ALA A 114 4.32 -9.09 -8.77
CA ALA A 114 4.27 -10.50 -9.13
C ALA A 114 3.18 -11.20 -8.33
N ARG A 115 2.39 -12.00 -9.01
CA ARG A 115 1.42 -12.93 -8.41
C ARG A 115 0.56 -12.28 -7.32
N PRO A 116 -0.25 -11.26 -7.62
CA PRO A 116 -1.02 -10.51 -6.63
C PRO A 116 -1.98 -11.36 -5.78
N GLY A 117 -2.40 -12.50 -6.27
CA GLY A 117 -3.22 -13.49 -5.55
C GLY A 117 -2.43 -14.60 -4.84
N ALA A 118 -1.10 -14.53 -4.78
CA ALA A 118 -0.24 -15.50 -4.10
C ALA A 118 0.22 -15.01 -2.72
N PRO A 119 0.68 -15.88 -1.82
CA PRO A 119 1.14 -15.53 -0.48
C PRO A 119 2.32 -14.56 -0.45
N SER A 120 3.08 -14.45 -1.52
CA SER A 120 4.21 -13.52 -1.59
C SER A 120 4.55 -13.13 -3.02
N GLY A 121 5.23 -12.00 -3.19
CA GLY A 121 5.70 -11.52 -4.48
C GLY A 121 6.52 -10.25 -4.38
N TRP A 122 7.37 -10.02 -5.38
CA TRP A 122 8.05 -8.75 -5.54
C TRP A 122 7.11 -7.71 -6.16
N PHE A 123 7.46 -6.45 -6.01
CA PHE A 123 6.81 -5.32 -6.68
C PHE A 123 7.83 -4.26 -7.10
N VAL A 124 7.47 -3.48 -8.11
CA VAL A 124 8.18 -2.29 -8.55
C VAL A 124 7.16 -1.19 -8.79
N GLU A 125 7.48 0.02 -8.36
CA GLU A 125 6.66 1.22 -8.52
C GLU A 125 7.47 2.35 -9.11
N ALA A 126 6.87 3.12 -10.00
CA ALA A 126 7.41 4.37 -10.51
C ALA A 126 6.35 5.47 -10.38
N GLY A 127 6.77 6.69 -10.11
CA GLY A 127 5.84 7.81 -9.96
C GLY A 127 6.49 9.09 -9.50
N VAL A 128 5.71 9.90 -8.80
CA VAL A 128 6.14 11.19 -8.27
C VAL A 128 5.77 11.31 -6.79
N GLY A 129 6.58 12.07 -6.03
CA GLY A 129 6.36 12.31 -4.61
C GLY A 129 7.61 12.92 -3.97
N GLY A 130 7.81 14.24 -4.16
CA GLY A 130 9.04 14.95 -3.83
C GLY A 130 10.12 14.87 -4.91
N GLY A 131 9.75 14.47 -6.12
CA GLY A 131 10.58 14.23 -7.29
C GLY A 131 10.14 12.97 -8.02
N ALA A 132 10.85 12.57 -9.07
CA ALA A 132 10.64 11.28 -9.71
C ALA A 132 11.04 10.16 -8.74
N ARG A 133 10.13 9.20 -8.51
CA ARG A 133 10.25 8.14 -7.49
C ARG A 133 10.29 6.79 -8.17
N LEU A 134 11.23 5.96 -7.76
CA LEU A 134 11.29 4.55 -8.11
C LEU A 134 11.39 3.75 -6.80
N ALA A 135 10.55 2.74 -6.63
CA ALA A 135 10.62 1.84 -5.50
C ALA A 135 10.50 0.39 -5.94
N MET A 136 11.13 -0.49 -5.19
CA MET A 136 11.03 -1.93 -5.38
C MET A 136 11.01 -2.62 -4.02
N GLY A 137 10.39 -3.78 -3.95
CA GLY A 137 10.32 -4.51 -2.70
C GLY A 137 9.77 -5.91 -2.85
N TYR A 138 9.63 -6.53 -1.71
CA TYR A 138 9.05 -7.85 -1.58
C TYR A 138 8.03 -7.83 -0.45
N ARG A 139 6.87 -8.48 -0.66
CA ARG A 139 5.79 -8.52 0.32
C ARG A 139 5.29 -9.94 0.54
N TRP A 140 4.87 -10.19 1.77
CA TRP A 140 4.22 -11.41 2.22
C TRP A 140 2.78 -11.09 2.59
N ARG A 141 1.86 -11.98 2.22
CA ARG A 141 0.42 -11.83 2.42
C ARG A 141 -0.11 -13.02 3.22
N ARG A 142 -0.90 -12.75 4.22
CA ARG A 142 -1.63 -13.80 4.93
C ARG A 142 -3.01 -13.95 4.29
N LEU A 143 -3.08 -14.80 3.26
CA LEU A 143 -4.34 -15.12 2.59
C LEU A 143 -5.17 -16.07 3.46
N PRO A 144 -6.50 -15.83 3.63
CA PRO A 144 -7.41 -16.77 4.27
C PRO A 144 -7.45 -18.11 3.53
N ALA A 145 -7.77 -19.19 4.24
CA ALA A 145 -7.95 -20.50 3.62
C ALA A 145 -9.08 -20.43 2.57
N GLY A 146 -8.81 -20.96 1.37
CA GLY A 146 -9.79 -20.91 0.26
C GLY A 146 -9.92 -19.56 -0.44
N TRP A 147 -8.98 -18.62 -0.22
CA TRP A 147 -8.99 -17.33 -0.90
C TRP A 147 -9.10 -17.49 -2.42
N GLN A 148 -10.25 -17.11 -2.95
CA GLN A 148 -10.56 -17.06 -4.39
C GLN A 148 -10.73 -15.60 -4.88
N GLY A 149 -10.52 -14.64 -3.99
CA GLY A 149 -10.97 -13.27 -4.13
C GLY A 149 -12.34 -13.08 -3.49
N PHE A 150 -12.80 -11.84 -3.46
CA PHE A 150 -14.17 -11.54 -3.02
C PHE A 150 -15.16 -11.87 -4.13
#